data_ff0dd07a31c3b247a255c2459272548a
#
_entry.id   ff0dd07a31c3b247a255c2459272548a
#
_cell.length_a   1.000
_cell.length_b   1.000
_cell.length_c   1.000
_cell.angle_alpha   90.00
_cell.angle_beta   90.00
_cell.angle_gamma   90.00
#
_symmetry.space_group_name_H-M   'P 1'
#
loop_
_entity.id
_entity.type
_entity.pdbx_description
1 polymer ?
#
loop_
_entity_poly.entity_id
_entity_poly.type
_entity_poly.pdbx_seq_one_letter_code
_entity_poly.pdbx_strand_id
1 'polypeptide(L)'
;MKTLQEIYDQVIKDFPTRHTDKGMGAYGPVEGGPGHTYAGIYDLLLGQYRHEAIDFLEIGVNRGGSLVMWKQFFSNPSTKISGIDIAQNFEPFKPEDGIDAFVFDAGDEVTFQNTFGDSTFDIILDDGAHEKESQVALYNKYHKRIKKGGVYIIEDIQYVSENLEFFLQYIDKRPTIIDRRFMNDQLDDVVLLYRF
;
A
#
# COMPACT_ATOMS: atom_id res chain seq x y z
N MET A 1 -7.39 -10.44 19.01
CA MET A 1 -7.18 -9.40 17.96
C MET A 1 -7.03 -10.16 16.65
N LYS A 2 -7.74 -9.76 15.58
CA LYS A 2 -7.61 -10.42 14.26
C LYS A 2 -6.24 -10.15 13.67
N THR A 3 -5.64 -11.14 13.02
CA THR A 3 -4.47 -10.95 12.15
C THR A 3 -4.86 -10.17 10.89
N LEU A 4 -3.89 -9.64 10.15
CA LEU A 4 -4.21 -8.96 8.89
C LEU A 4 -4.78 -9.93 7.85
N GLN A 5 -4.34 -11.21 7.86
CA GLN A 5 -4.94 -12.25 7.00
C GLN A 5 -6.41 -12.50 7.35
N GLU A 6 -6.77 -12.59 8.63
CA GLU A 6 -8.17 -12.74 9.05
C GLU A 6 -9.02 -11.50 8.68
N ILE A 7 -8.43 -10.31 8.69
CA ILE A 7 -9.08 -9.08 8.22
C ILE A 7 -9.26 -9.12 6.70
N TYR A 8 -8.23 -9.51 5.96
CA TYR A 8 -8.29 -9.73 4.51
C TYR A 8 -9.42 -10.71 4.13
N ASP A 9 -9.46 -11.88 4.75
CA ASP A 9 -10.49 -12.89 4.50
C ASP A 9 -11.90 -12.34 4.76
N GLN A 10 -12.05 -11.50 5.78
CA GLN A 10 -13.32 -10.86 6.10
C GLN A 10 -13.70 -9.80 5.06
N VAL A 11 -12.74 -8.98 4.60
CA VAL A 11 -12.97 -7.95 3.57
C VAL A 11 -13.41 -8.59 2.26
N ILE A 12 -12.72 -9.62 1.80
CA ILE A 12 -13.10 -10.35 0.57
C ILE A 12 -14.53 -10.91 0.66
N LYS A 13 -14.92 -11.38 1.85
CA LYS A 13 -16.26 -11.92 2.08
C LYS A 13 -17.35 -10.85 2.14
N ASP A 14 -17.11 -9.78 2.89
CA ASP A 14 -18.13 -8.78 3.22
C ASP A 14 -18.24 -7.70 2.12
N PHE A 15 -17.19 -7.49 1.35
CA PHE A 15 -17.11 -6.48 0.29
C PHE A 15 -16.70 -7.11 -1.06
N PRO A 16 -17.55 -7.94 -1.67
CA PRO A 16 -17.18 -8.70 -2.87
C PRO A 16 -16.88 -7.83 -4.10
N THR A 17 -17.26 -6.55 -4.08
CA THR A 17 -16.93 -5.55 -5.11
C THR A 17 -15.66 -4.77 -4.79
N ARG A 18 -15.17 -4.84 -3.54
CA ARG A 18 -13.97 -4.17 -3.04
C ARG A 18 -12.92 -5.22 -2.66
N HIS A 19 -12.35 -5.89 -3.63
CA HIS A 19 -11.31 -6.87 -3.35
C HIS A 19 -9.91 -6.26 -3.32
N THR A 20 -8.97 -7.01 -2.79
CA THR A 20 -7.55 -6.73 -2.73
C THR A 20 -6.77 -8.03 -2.85
N ASP A 21 -5.55 -7.99 -3.29
CA ASP A 21 -4.68 -9.15 -3.50
C ASP A 21 -3.59 -9.32 -2.43
N LYS A 22 -3.59 -8.47 -1.39
CA LYS A 22 -2.54 -8.45 -0.35
C LYS A 22 -2.49 -9.68 0.56
N GLY A 23 -3.45 -10.58 0.51
CA GLY A 23 -3.53 -11.79 1.32
C GLY A 23 -3.48 -13.10 0.53
N MET A 24 -3.12 -14.20 1.20
CA MET A 24 -3.13 -15.52 0.57
C MET A 24 -4.55 -15.96 0.23
N GLY A 25 -4.75 -16.44 -0.98
CA GLY A 25 -6.03 -16.93 -1.48
C GLY A 25 -6.44 -16.25 -2.78
N ALA A 26 -7.61 -16.59 -3.28
CA ALA A 26 -8.18 -15.92 -4.44
C ALA A 26 -8.70 -14.53 -4.03
N TYR A 27 -8.27 -13.49 -4.71
CA TYR A 27 -8.62 -12.11 -4.36
C TYR A 27 -9.97 -11.62 -4.91
N GLY A 28 -10.88 -12.54 -5.11
CA GLY A 28 -12.27 -12.24 -5.39
C GLY A 28 -12.87 -13.01 -6.56
N PRO A 29 -14.20 -13.05 -6.68
CA PRO A 29 -14.90 -13.85 -7.68
C PRO A 29 -14.76 -13.33 -9.11
N VAL A 30 -14.28 -12.10 -9.30
CA VAL A 30 -14.26 -11.43 -10.62
C VAL A 30 -12.91 -11.58 -11.32
N GLU A 31 -11.79 -11.62 -10.60
CA GLU A 31 -10.44 -11.65 -11.16
C GLU A 31 -9.65 -12.92 -10.81
N GLY A 32 -10.08 -13.68 -9.80
CA GLY A 32 -9.75 -15.08 -9.56
C GLY A 32 -8.27 -15.51 -9.57
N GLY A 33 -7.35 -14.58 -9.41
CA GLY A 33 -5.92 -14.88 -9.32
C GLY A 33 -5.48 -15.27 -7.90
N PRO A 34 -4.29 -15.86 -7.74
CA PRO A 34 -3.69 -16.00 -6.42
C PRO A 34 -3.33 -14.62 -5.86
N GLY A 35 -3.71 -14.34 -4.62
CA GLY A 35 -3.27 -13.13 -3.93
C GLY A 35 -1.80 -13.21 -3.54
N HIS A 36 -1.22 -12.06 -3.20
CA HIS A 36 0.12 -11.96 -2.64
C HIS A 36 0.17 -12.50 -1.20
N THR A 37 1.36 -12.67 -0.67
CA THR A 37 1.53 -13.21 0.69
C THR A 37 1.83 -12.11 1.72
N TYR A 38 1.47 -10.86 1.42
CA TYR A 38 1.88 -9.67 2.18
C TYR A 38 1.20 -9.55 3.55
N ALA A 39 -0.04 -10.02 3.71
CA ALA A 39 -0.78 -9.84 4.97
C ALA A 39 -0.01 -10.31 6.21
N GLY A 40 0.62 -11.49 6.16
CA GLY A 40 1.41 -12.01 7.29
C GLY A 40 2.67 -11.20 7.59
N ILE A 41 3.27 -10.60 6.56
CA ILE A 41 4.44 -9.72 6.72
C ILE A 41 4.03 -8.37 7.29
N TYR A 42 2.93 -7.81 6.84
CA TYR A 42 2.45 -6.52 7.33
C TYR A 42 2.00 -6.57 8.78
N ASP A 43 1.48 -7.70 9.28
CA ASP A 43 1.25 -7.88 10.71
C ASP A 43 2.53 -7.65 11.53
N LEU A 44 3.69 -8.12 11.05
CA LEU A 44 4.98 -7.96 11.71
C LEU A 44 5.56 -6.54 11.52
N LEU A 45 5.51 -6.01 10.30
CA LEU A 45 6.15 -4.74 9.95
C LEU A 45 5.39 -3.53 10.48
N LEU A 46 4.05 -3.58 10.43
CA LEU A 46 3.15 -2.48 10.74
C LEU A 46 2.42 -2.65 12.07
N GLY A 47 2.58 -3.77 12.76
CA GLY A 47 1.92 -4.05 14.03
C GLY A 47 2.19 -3.00 15.10
N GLN A 48 3.36 -2.36 15.08
CA GLN A 48 3.70 -1.26 15.99
C GLN A 48 2.80 -0.02 15.82
N TYR A 49 2.25 0.21 14.62
CA TYR A 49 1.37 1.35 14.34
C TYR A 49 -0.10 1.04 14.60
N ARG A 50 -0.45 -0.21 14.89
CA ARG A 50 -1.83 -0.71 14.89
C ARG A 50 -2.78 0.05 15.80
N HIS A 51 -2.28 0.56 16.93
CA HIS A 51 -3.05 1.28 17.93
C HIS A 51 -2.70 2.77 18.03
N GLU A 52 -1.78 3.21 17.19
CA GLU A 52 -1.35 4.60 17.14
C GLU A 52 -2.25 5.42 16.21
N ALA A 53 -2.35 6.72 16.50
CA ALA A 53 -2.99 7.66 15.59
C ALA A 53 -2.01 7.99 14.46
N ILE A 54 -2.19 7.39 13.30
CA ILE A 54 -1.31 7.54 12.15
C ILE A 54 -2.00 8.21 10.96
N ASP A 55 -1.20 8.80 10.08
CA ASP A 55 -1.59 9.21 8.75
C ASP A 55 -1.02 8.18 7.76
N PHE A 56 -1.89 7.45 7.09
CA PHE A 56 -1.58 6.40 6.10
C PHE A 56 -1.97 6.86 4.71
N LEU A 57 -1.09 6.66 3.73
CA LEU A 57 -1.35 6.91 2.31
C LEU A 57 -1.02 5.67 1.49
N GLU A 58 -1.96 5.22 0.66
CA GLU A 58 -1.76 4.21 -0.37
C GLU A 58 -1.84 4.86 -1.76
N ILE A 59 -0.88 4.56 -2.61
CA ILE A 59 -0.87 4.92 -4.04
C ILE A 59 -1.18 3.64 -4.82
N GLY A 60 -2.27 3.63 -5.58
CA GLY A 60 -2.86 2.43 -6.16
C GLY A 60 -3.98 1.90 -5.28
N VAL A 61 -5.23 2.25 -5.58
CA VAL A 61 -6.42 1.88 -4.80
C VAL A 61 -7.19 0.74 -5.46
N ASN A 62 -7.13 0.67 -6.78
CA ASN A 62 -7.86 -0.29 -7.60
C ASN A 62 -9.34 -0.39 -7.18
N ARG A 63 -9.79 -1.50 -6.60
CA ARG A 63 -11.19 -1.70 -6.14
C ARG A 63 -11.45 -1.19 -4.72
N GLY A 64 -10.45 -0.72 -4.01
CA GLY A 64 -10.55 -0.12 -2.68
C GLY A 64 -10.62 -1.11 -1.52
N GLY A 65 -10.40 -2.39 -1.77
CA GLY A 65 -10.41 -3.43 -0.73
C GLY A 65 -9.26 -3.27 0.26
N SER A 66 -8.08 -2.89 -0.21
CA SER A 66 -6.90 -2.63 0.63
C SER A 66 -7.17 -1.50 1.63
N LEU A 67 -7.78 -0.38 1.21
CA LEU A 67 -8.12 0.71 2.11
C LEU A 67 -9.09 0.28 3.21
N VAL A 68 -10.10 -0.56 2.89
CA VAL A 68 -11.01 -1.14 3.89
C VAL A 68 -10.25 -2.04 4.85
N MET A 69 -9.33 -2.86 4.34
CA MET A 69 -8.47 -3.73 5.15
C MET A 69 -7.60 -2.90 6.11
N TRP A 70 -6.94 -1.84 5.62
CA TRP A 70 -6.12 -0.95 6.45
C TRP A 70 -6.95 -0.24 7.52
N LYS A 71 -8.16 0.23 7.17
CA LYS A 71 -9.07 0.87 8.14
C LYS A 71 -9.47 -0.08 9.28
N GLN A 72 -9.61 -1.37 9.00
CA GLN A 72 -9.89 -2.37 10.04
C GLN A 72 -8.62 -2.77 10.82
N PHE A 73 -7.45 -2.73 10.18
CA PHE A 73 -6.19 -3.09 10.82
C PHE A 73 -5.73 -2.03 11.81
N PHE A 74 -5.71 -0.76 11.43
CA PHE A 74 -5.32 0.35 12.30
C PHE A 74 -6.51 0.79 13.16
N SER A 75 -6.54 0.31 14.40
CA SER A 75 -7.72 0.40 15.27
C SER A 75 -7.89 1.73 16.00
N ASN A 76 -6.92 2.67 15.92
CA ASN A 76 -7.05 3.97 16.53
C ASN A 76 -8.08 4.82 15.76
N PRO A 77 -9.12 5.38 16.43
CA PRO A 77 -10.17 6.16 15.75
C PRO A 77 -9.66 7.46 15.10
N SER A 78 -8.51 7.96 15.54
CA SER A 78 -7.87 9.16 14.95
C SER A 78 -6.97 8.85 13.76
N THR A 79 -6.82 7.59 13.39
CA THR A 79 -6.06 7.19 12.19
C THR A 79 -6.77 7.66 10.93
N LYS A 80 -6.02 8.33 10.06
CA LYS A 80 -6.46 8.74 8.74
C LYS A 80 -5.97 7.74 7.70
N ILE A 81 -6.89 7.23 6.90
CA ILE A 81 -6.61 6.35 5.77
C ILE A 81 -6.91 7.11 4.49
N SER A 82 -5.88 7.32 3.69
CA SER A 82 -6.00 8.00 2.41
C SER A 82 -5.51 7.10 1.28
N GLY A 83 -6.13 7.24 0.10
CA GLY A 83 -5.70 6.53 -1.11
C GLY A 83 -5.74 7.44 -2.34
N ILE A 84 -4.82 7.19 -3.28
CA ILE A 84 -4.79 7.85 -4.60
C ILE A 84 -4.83 6.76 -5.67
N ASP A 85 -5.64 6.98 -6.72
CA ASP A 85 -5.59 6.16 -7.92
C ASP A 85 -5.72 7.05 -9.16
N ILE A 86 -5.09 6.65 -10.26
CA ILE A 86 -5.19 7.36 -11.53
C ILE A 86 -6.60 7.24 -12.15
N ALA A 87 -7.33 6.19 -11.79
CA ALA A 87 -8.66 5.90 -12.29
C ALA A 87 -9.64 5.54 -11.17
N GLN A 88 -10.90 5.88 -11.33
CA GLN A 88 -11.95 5.50 -10.38
C GLN A 88 -12.49 4.10 -10.71
N ASN A 89 -11.78 3.07 -10.27
CA ASN A 89 -12.20 1.67 -10.38
C ASN A 89 -12.94 1.15 -9.13
N PHE A 90 -13.11 2.01 -8.13
CA PHE A 90 -13.77 1.71 -6.86
C PHE A 90 -15.06 2.51 -6.69
N GLU A 91 -15.99 1.94 -5.93
CA GLU A 91 -17.16 2.67 -5.47
C GLU A 91 -16.72 3.78 -4.49
N PRO A 92 -17.24 5.02 -4.59
CA PRO A 92 -16.89 6.08 -3.67
C PRO A 92 -17.09 5.67 -2.21
N PHE A 93 -16.14 6.05 -1.36
CA PHE A 93 -16.28 5.89 0.09
C PHE A 93 -17.20 6.98 0.64
N LYS A 94 -17.95 6.62 1.69
CA LYS A 94 -18.79 7.57 2.39
C LYS A 94 -18.03 8.18 3.56
N PRO A 95 -18.42 9.39 4.04
CA PRO A 95 -17.77 10.01 5.18
C PRO A 95 -17.68 9.13 6.43
N GLU A 96 -18.72 8.31 6.67
CA GLU A 96 -18.77 7.37 7.79
C GLU A 96 -17.77 6.22 7.70
N ASP A 97 -17.24 5.92 6.50
CA ASP A 97 -16.23 4.89 6.31
C ASP A 97 -14.87 5.33 6.90
N GLY A 98 -14.66 6.65 7.03
CA GLY A 98 -13.42 7.24 7.54
C GLY A 98 -12.22 6.94 6.65
N ILE A 99 -12.45 6.91 5.33
CA ILE A 99 -11.47 6.65 4.26
C ILE A 99 -11.61 7.77 3.24
N ASP A 100 -10.50 8.42 2.90
CA ASP A 100 -10.42 9.45 1.88
C ASP A 100 -9.73 8.88 0.63
N ALA A 101 -10.46 8.71 -0.47
CA ALA A 101 -9.90 8.22 -1.73
C ALA A 101 -10.03 9.28 -2.82
N PHE A 102 -8.92 9.54 -3.51
CA PHE A 102 -8.80 10.59 -4.52
C PHE A 102 -8.44 9.99 -5.88
N VAL A 103 -8.94 10.63 -6.95
CA VAL A 103 -8.69 10.18 -8.33
C VAL A 103 -7.84 11.22 -9.04
N PHE A 104 -6.53 10.95 -9.14
CA PHE A 104 -5.57 11.74 -9.91
C PHE A 104 -4.26 10.95 -10.06
N ASP A 105 -3.42 11.34 -11.02
CA ASP A 105 -2.09 10.78 -11.19
C ASP A 105 -1.19 11.21 -10.01
N ALA A 106 -0.74 10.25 -9.18
CA ALA A 106 0.18 10.51 -8.08
C ALA A 106 1.50 11.19 -8.54
N GLY A 107 1.85 11.08 -9.83
CA GLY A 107 2.93 11.83 -10.45
C GLY A 107 2.65 13.33 -10.61
N ASP A 108 1.39 13.78 -10.55
CA ASP A 108 1.00 15.20 -10.60
C ASP A 108 1.21 15.87 -9.23
N GLU A 109 2.37 16.48 -9.09
CA GLU A 109 2.80 17.12 -7.85
C GLU A 109 1.93 18.34 -7.47
N VAL A 110 1.35 19.03 -8.46
CA VAL A 110 0.46 20.18 -8.23
C VAL A 110 -0.85 19.70 -7.61
N THR A 111 -1.47 18.68 -8.18
CA THR A 111 -2.70 18.10 -7.64
C THR A 111 -2.46 17.47 -6.28
N PHE A 112 -1.33 16.76 -6.09
CA PHE A 112 -0.94 16.22 -4.80
C PHE A 112 -0.81 17.33 -3.73
N GLN A 113 -0.12 18.42 -4.05
CA GLN A 113 0.05 19.56 -3.13
C GLN A 113 -1.29 20.24 -2.81
N ASN A 114 -2.17 20.39 -3.79
CA ASN A 114 -3.51 20.96 -3.57
C ASN A 114 -4.39 20.06 -2.67
N THR A 115 -4.24 18.74 -2.76
CA THR A 115 -5.03 17.75 -2.01
C THR A 115 -4.53 17.60 -0.57
N PHE A 116 -3.22 17.46 -0.40
CA PHE A 116 -2.60 17.10 0.89
C PHE A 116 -1.84 18.25 1.56
N GLY A 117 -1.58 19.36 0.84
CA GLY A 117 -0.80 20.46 1.37
C GLY A 117 0.59 20.01 1.84
N ASP A 118 0.96 20.42 3.04
CA ASP A 118 2.22 20.02 3.69
C ASP A 118 2.07 18.79 4.59
N SER A 119 1.04 17.98 4.38
CA SER A 119 0.81 16.76 5.18
C SER A 119 2.00 15.82 5.11
N THR A 120 2.26 15.19 6.25
CA THR A 120 3.29 14.15 6.40
C THR A 120 2.62 12.86 6.85
N PHE A 121 3.22 11.71 6.52
CA PHE A 121 2.63 10.41 6.71
C PHE A 121 3.51 9.54 7.59
N ASP A 122 2.89 8.70 8.39
CA ASP A 122 3.59 7.64 9.13
C ASP A 122 3.93 6.48 8.19
N ILE A 123 3.05 6.23 7.21
CA ILE A 123 3.20 5.16 6.22
C ILE A 123 2.79 5.70 4.85
N ILE A 124 3.66 5.54 3.85
CA ILE A 124 3.30 5.60 2.43
C ILE A 124 3.51 4.21 1.85
N LEU A 125 2.49 3.68 1.19
CA LEU A 125 2.49 2.42 0.48
C LEU A 125 2.29 2.70 -1.02
N ASP A 126 3.28 2.34 -1.84
CA ASP A 126 3.25 2.42 -3.29
C ASP A 126 2.90 1.03 -3.86
N ASP A 127 1.67 0.89 -4.29
CA ASP A 127 1.04 -0.26 -4.95
C ASP A 127 0.46 0.19 -6.30
N GLY A 128 1.18 1.07 -7.00
CA GLY A 128 0.71 1.76 -8.19
C GLY A 128 0.98 1.02 -9.49
N ALA A 129 1.80 1.61 -10.37
CA ALA A 129 2.02 1.12 -11.72
C ALA A 129 2.96 -0.10 -11.83
N HIS A 130 3.65 -0.48 -10.77
CA HIS A 130 4.63 -1.60 -10.68
C HIS A 130 5.80 -1.52 -11.69
N GLU A 131 6.00 -0.34 -12.28
CA GLU A 131 7.14 -0.04 -13.15
C GLU A 131 8.24 0.63 -12.33
N LYS A 132 9.46 0.11 -12.36
CA LYS A 132 10.57 0.59 -11.53
C LYS A 132 10.85 2.08 -11.66
N GLU A 133 10.69 2.64 -12.86
CA GLU A 133 10.86 4.06 -13.14
C GLU A 133 9.81 4.91 -12.40
N SER A 134 8.56 4.47 -12.42
CA SER A 134 7.45 5.09 -11.71
C SER A 134 7.63 5.00 -10.20
N GLN A 135 7.94 3.81 -9.69
CA GLN A 135 8.17 3.54 -8.27
C GLN A 135 9.33 4.40 -7.71
N VAL A 136 10.45 4.50 -8.44
CA VAL A 136 11.57 5.37 -8.06
C VAL A 136 11.17 6.85 -8.12
N ALA A 137 10.41 7.27 -9.14
CA ALA A 137 9.97 8.65 -9.27
C ALA A 137 9.04 9.06 -8.11
N LEU A 138 8.08 8.21 -7.74
CA LEU A 138 7.16 8.44 -6.61
C LEU A 138 7.91 8.46 -5.28
N TYR A 139 8.83 7.51 -5.05
CA TYR A 139 9.69 7.54 -3.87
C TYR A 139 10.45 8.85 -3.75
N ASN A 140 11.15 9.29 -4.81
CA ASN A 140 11.95 10.51 -4.79
C ASN A 140 11.10 11.77 -4.56
N LYS A 141 9.84 11.77 -4.99
CA LYS A 141 8.89 12.85 -4.71
C LYS A 141 8.43 12.87 -3.25
N TYR A 142 8.09 11.72 -2.69
CA TYR A 142 7.30 11.66 -1.46
C TYR A 142 8.03 11.13 -0.22
N HIS A 143 9.24 10.58 -0.33
CA HIS A 143 9.98 10.09 0.85
C HIS A 143 10.20 11.16 1.94
N LYS A 144 10.34 12.44 1.55
CA LYS A 144 10.50 13.57 2.49
C LYS A 144 9.22 13.89 3.27
N ARG A 145 8.09 13.36 2.85
CA ARG A 145 6.81 13.47 3.56
C ARG A 145 6.61 12.36 4.59
N ILE A 146 7.57 11.44 4.73
CA ILE A 146 7.53 10.44 5.80
C ILE A 146 7.98 11.09 7.11
N LYS A 147 7.17 10.89 8.16
CA LYS A 147 7.50 11.31 9.52
C LYS A 147 8.69 10.52 10.06
N LYS A 148 9.41 11.10 11.02
CA LYS A 148 10.46 10.37 11.74
C LYS A 148 9.87 9.12 12.42
N GLY A 149 10.47 7.96 12.19
CA GLY A 149 9.98 6.67 12.65
C GLY A 149 8.97 6.01 11.72
N GLY A 150 8.58 6.68 10.61
CA GLY A 150 7.68 6.16 9.60
C GLY A 150 8.36 5.28 8.55
N VAL A 151 7.57 4.80 7.60
CA VAL A 151 8.03 3.89 6.53
C VAL A 151 7.47 4.28 5.16
N TYR A 152 8.29 4.09 4.13
CA TYR A 152 7.86 4.05 2.73
C TYR A 152 8.00 2.61 2.24
N ILE A 153 6.94 2.07 1.65
CA ILE A 153 6.86 0.69 1.17
C ILE A 153 6.59 0.73 -0.32
N ILE A 154 7.29 -0.11 -1.09
CA ILE A 154 7.02 -0.33 -2.51
C ILE A 154 6.70 -1.81 -2.67
N GLU A 155 5.52 -2.12 -3.19
CA GLU A 155 5.06 -3.48 -3.49
C GLU A 155 5.39 -3.90 -4.92
N ASP A 156 5.27 -5.18 -5.18
CA ASP A 156 5.27 -5.81 -6.51
C ASP A 156 6.51 -5.48 -7.34
N ILE A 157 7.68 -5.73 -6.73
CA ILE A 157 8.95 -5.52 -7.42
C ILE A 157 9.17 -6.64 -8.42
N GLN A 158 8.87 -6.34 -9.67
CA GLN A 158 9.08 -7.28 -10.78
C GLN A 158 10.57 -7.49 -11.02
N TYR A 159 10.95 -8.73 -11.38
CA TYR A 159 12.32 -9.09 -11.76
C TYR A 159 13.37 -8.52 -10.78
N VAL A 160 13.18 -8.74 -9.47
CA VAL A 160 14.00 -8.11 -8.42
C VAL A 160 15.49 -8.29 -8.62
N SER A 161 15.93 -9.46 -9.14
CA SER A 161 17.37 -9.72 -9.39
C SER A 161 18.00 -8.75 -10.40
N GLU A 162 17.20 -8.24 -11.32
CA GLU A 162 17.65 -7.33 -12.38
C GLU A 162 17.35 -5.87 -12.04
N ASN A 163 16.21 -5.64 -11.37
CA ASN A 163 15.74 -4.28 -11.10
C ASN A 163 16.27 -3.70 -9.80
N LEU A 164 16.76 -4.53 -8.86
CA LEU A 164 17.26 -4.03 -7.58
C LEU A 164 18.42 -3.03 -7.74
N GLU A 165 19.32 -3.25 -8.71
CA GLU A 165 20.40 -2.30 -8.99
C GLU A 165 19.87 -0.92 -9.40
N PHE A 166 18.76 -0.88 -10.15
CA PHE A 166 18.12 0.37 -10.53
C PHE A 166 17.61 1.13 -9.30
N PHE A 167 16.92 0.47 -8.36
CA PHE A 167 16.49 1.11 -7.11
C PHE A 167 17.68 1.61 -6.29
N LEU A 168 18.75 0.81 -6.17
CA LEU A 168 19.97 1.19 -5.42
C LEU A 168 20.75 2.34 -6.08
N GLN A 169 20.60 2.53 -7.39
CA GLN A 169 21.26 3.61 -8.14
C GLN A 169 20.51 4.93 -7.99
N TYR A 170 19.16 4.89 -7.99
CA TYR A 170 18.33 6.10 -8.06
C TYR A 170 17.65 6.48 -6.73
N ILE A 171 17.77 5.64 -5.71
CA ILE A 171 17.32 5.91 -4.34
C ILE A 171 18.55 5.91 -3.43
N ASP A 172 18.78 7.02 -2.73
CA ASP A 172 19.95 7.22 -1.86
C ASP A 172 19.90 6.42 -0.56
N LYS A 173 18.75 5.82 -0.24
CA LYS A 173 18.50 5.02 0.97
C LYS A 173 18.39 3.52 0.63
N ARG A 174 19.04 2.68 1.39
CA ARG A 174 18.95 1.21 1.20
C ARG A 174 17.66 0.66 1.81
N PRO A 175 16.89 -0.15 1.05
CA PRO A 175 15.70 -0.81 1.56
C PRO A 175 16.04 -2.07 2.38
N THR A 176 15.09 -2.48 3.21
CA THR A 176 14.94 -3.89 3.58
C THR A 176 14.18 -4.57 2.46
N ILE A 177 14.76 -5.61 1.87
CA ILE A 177 14.13 -6.40 0.80
C ILE A 177 13.40 -7.57 1.46
N ILE A 178 12.13 -7.73 1.13
CA ILE A 178 11.28 -8.81 1.62
C ILE A 178 10.84 -9.61 0.39
N ASP A 179 11.53 -10.70 0.12
CA ASP A 179 11.28 -11.58 -1.02
C ASP A 179 10.40 -12.76 -0.55
N ARG A 180 9.19 -12.83 -1.08
CA ARG A 180 8.17 -13.84 -0.76
C ARG A 180 7.84 -14.77 -1.91
N ARG A 181 8.51 -14.64 -3.05
CA ARG A 181 8.25 -15.40 -4.27
C ARG A 181 8.21 -16.92 -4.07
N PHE A 182 8.93 -17.42 -3.06
CA PHE A 182 8.95 -18.84 -2.71
C PHE A 182 7.66 -19.36 -2.02
N MET A 183 6.74 -18.46 -1.62
CA MET A 183 5.52 -18.83 -0.88
C MET A 183 4.38 -19.28 -1.79
N ASN A 184 4.24 -18.66 -2.97
CA ASN A 184 3.13 -18.91 -3.90
C ASN A 184 3.55 -18.88 -5.37
N ASP A 185 4.86 -18.88 -5.64
CA ASP A 185 5.45 -18.88 -6.99
C ASP A 185 5.06 -17.65 -7.85
N GLN A 186 4.77 -16.52 -7.19
CA GLN A 186 4.55 -15.24 -7.88
C GLN A 186 5.87 -14.48 -8.05
N LEU A 187 6.17 -14.06 -9.28
CA LEU A 187 7.46 -13.44 -9.62
C LEU A 187 7.68 -12.05 -9.03
N ASP A 188 6.61 -11.37 -8.65
CA ASP A 188 6.57 -10.01 -8.10
C ASP A 188 6.20 -9.94 -6.62
N ASP A 189 6.05 -11.07 -5.92
CA ASP A 189 5.78 -11.10 -4.46
C ASP A 189 7.02 -10.64 -3.66
N VAL A 190 7.44 -9.39 -3.92
CA VAL A 190 8.63 -8.74 -3.34
C VAL A 190 8.29 -7.31 -2.94
N VAL A 191 8.69 -6.96 -1.72
CA VAL A 191 8.48 -5.63 -1.12
C VAL A 191 9.82 -4.98 -0.80
N LEU A 192 9.96 -3.69 -1.11
CA LEU A 192 11.04 -2.83 -0.62
C LEU A 192 10.53 -1.93 0.50
N LEU A 193 11.14 -2.03 1.67
CA LEU A 193 10.78 -1.25 2.86
C LEU A 193 11.91 -0.27 3.22
N TYR A 194 11.58 1.01 3.26
CA TYR A 194 12.47 2.11 3.68
C TYR A 194 11.99 2.68 5.02
N ARG A 195 12.87 2.77 6.02
CA ARG A 195 12.58 3.31 7.37
C ARG A 195 13.18 4.71 7.55
N PHE A 196 12.47 5.64 8.19
CA PHE A 196 12.86 7.04 8.37
C PHE A 196 12.98 7.48 9.83
#